data_57e30cb2ccedaad2713e6678f9e1e15f
#
_entry.id   57e30cb2ccedaad2713e6678f9e1e15f
#
_cell.length_a   1.000
_cell.length_b   1.000
_cell.length_c   1.000
_cell.angle_alpha   90.00
_cell.angle_beta   90.00
_cell.angle_gamma   90.00
#
_symmetry.space_group_name_H-M   'P 1'
#
loop_
_entity.id
_entity.type
_entity.pdbx_description
1 polymer ?
#
loop_
_entity_poly.entity_id
_entity_poly.type
_entity_poly.pdbx_seq_one_letter_code
_entity_poly.pdbx_strand_id
1 'polypeptide(L)'
;MSEGTIRIGIGGWNFPPWRGVFYPDKHPQAKELEYASRAMTAIEINATFYGRQKPKSWQNWEQVAPPGFQFAIKGSRYCVSRSKLAESADSIANFFGQGFEVLGPKLGPILWQFAKFKRFDRDDIAAFIDLLPGTLGGITLRHAIEPRHKSFDDPAFFELCRARNIAVVLDDSDEYPAIEADTADFAYARLQRMSEDVLTGYDDAALDGFAARACEWRKRGDSYIFMINGAKVRAPAAALALRDRLGV
;
A
#
# COMPACT_ATOMS: atom_id res chain seq x y z
N MET A 1 -22.01 13.17 2.88
CA MET A 1 -20.56 12.91 3.03
C MET A 1 -19.94 13.14 1.67
N SER A 2 -18.78 13.80 1.59
CA SER A 2 -18.06 13.94 0.32
C SER A 2 -17.51 12.56 -0.10
N GLU A 3 -17.54 12.27 -1.41
CA GLU A 3 -16.89 11.06 -1.94
C GLU A 3 -15.39 11.10 -1.64
N GLY A 4 -14.81 9.93 -1.38
CA GLY A 4 -13.37 9.78 -1.15
C GLY A 4 -12.55 9.96 -2.43
N THR A 5 -11.25 10.02 -2.28
CA THR A 5 -10.29 10.10 -3.39
C THR A 5 -9.80 8.70 -3.75
N ILE A 6 -9.84 8.37 -5.06
CA ILE A 6 -9.21 7.14 -5.57
C ILE A 6 -7.74 7.44 -5.88
N ARG A 7 -6.84 6.68 -5.25
CA ARG A 7 -5.40 6.75 -5.48
C ARG A 7 -4.89 5.46 -6.08
N ILE A 8 -4.20 5.58 -7.22
CA ILE A 8 -3.69 4.45 -7.99
C ILE A 8 -2.20 4.62 -8.17
N GLY A 9 -1.47 3.54 -7.99
CA GLY A 9 -0.02 3.58 -8.09
C GLY A 9 0.67 2.22 -8.19
N ILE A 10 1.96 2.26 -7.95
CA ILE A 10 2.89 1.16 -8.12
C ILE A 10 3.73 0.93 -6.86
N GLY A 11 4.33 -0.25 -6.75
CA GLY A 11 5.25 -0.61 -5.67
C GLY A 11 6.67 -0.15 -5.94
N GLY A 12 7.04 1.00 -5.36
CA GLY A 12 8.32 1.66 -5.60
C GLY A 12 8.41 2.34 -6.95
N TRP A 13 9.55 2.93 -7.26
CA TRP A 13 9.80 3.64 -8.54
C TRP A 13 11.13 3.27 -9.18
N ASN A 14 12.04 2.67 -8.46
CA ASN A 14 13.36 2.27 -8.96
C ASN A 14 13.34 0.79 -9.36
N PHE A 15 12.93 0.52 -10.60
CA PHE A 15 12.94 -0.81 -11.18
C PHE A 15 13.57 -0.75 -12.58
N PRO A 16 14.81 -1.28 -12.78
CA PRO A 16 15.53 -1.13 -14.04
C PRO A 16 14.76 -1.52 -15.31
N PRO A 17 13.93 -2.59 -15.34
CA PRO A 17 13.14 -2.93 -16.52
C PRO A 17 12.08 -1.90 -16.94
N TRP A 18 11.80 -0.89 -16.14
CA TRP A 18 10.90 0.21 -16.54
C TRP A 18 11.58 1.27 -17.41
N ARG A 19 12.94 1.28 -17.48
CA ARG A 19 13.70 2.21 -18.32
C ARG A 19 13.52 1.87 -19.78
N GLY A 20 13.15 2.85 -20.61
CA GLY A 20 12.78 2.66 -22.00
C GLY A 20 11.37 2.07 -22.21
N VAL A 21 10.61 1.77 -21.14
CA VAL A 21 9.22 1.27 -21.19
C VAL A 21 8.26 2.27 -20.55
N PHE A 22 8.42 2.50 -19.25
CA PHE A 22 7.66 3.50 -18.49
C PHE A 22 8.42 4.82 -18.42
N TYR A 23 9.70 4.77 -18.07
CA TYR A 23 10.58 5.94 -18.14
C TYR A 23 11.07 6.14 -19.56
N PRO A 24 11.16 7.40 -20.05
CA PRO A 24 11.77 7.69 -21.34
C PRO A 24 13.19 7.14 -21.44
N ASP A 25 13.64 6.92 -22.68
CA ASP A 25 15.02 6.54 -22.93
C ASP A 25 16.00 7.53 -22.28
N LYS A 26 17.07 6.96 -21.65
CA LYS A 26 18.10 7.76 -20.97
C LYS A 26 17.59 8.66 -19.85
N HIS A 27 16.37 8.40 -19.33
CA HIS A 27 15.85 9.15 -18.19
C HIS A 27 16.78 8.97 -16.97
N PRO A 28 17.24 10.07 -16.31
CA PRO A 28 18.13 9.96 -15.17
C PRO A 28 17.46 9.23 -14.00
N GLN A 29 18.13 8.23 -13.43
CA GLN A 29 17.60 7.48 -12.28
C GLN A 29 17.21 8.39 -11.09
N ALA A 30 17.95 9.46 -10.86
CA ALA A 30 17.65 10.42 -9.80
C ALA A 30 16.30 11.16 -10.01
N LYS A 31 15.74 11.13 -11.22
CA LYS A 31 14.45 11.75 -11.59
C LYS A 31 13.32 10.74 -11.73
N GLU A 32 13.57 9.44 -11.50
CA GLU A 32 12.54 8.40 -11.64
C GLU A 32 11.35 8.65 -10.68
N LEU A 33 11.61 9.07 -9.44
CA LEU A 33 10.54 9.43 -8.51
C LEU A 33 9.72 10.63 -9.00
N GLU A 34 10.39 11.66 -9.52
CA GLU A 34 9.73 12.85 -10.06
C GLU A 34 8.78 12.47 -11.20
N TYR A 35 9.24 11.64 -12.12
CA TYR A 35 8.42 11.14 -13.23
C TYR A 35 7.26 10.27 -12.74
N ALA A 36 7.53 9.27 -11.92
CA ALA A 36 6.53 8.33 -11.43
C ALA A 36 5.44 9.02 -10.58
N SER A 37 5.81 9.99 -9.74
CA SER A 37 4.85 10.71 -8.90
C SER A 37 3.96 11.69 -9.69
N ARG A 38 4.33 12.07 -10.92
CA ARG A 38 3.46 12.82 -11.83
C ARG A 38 2.57 11.92 -12.67
N ALA A 39 3.01 10.69 -12.93
CA ALA A 39 2.25 9.69 -13.67
C ALA A 39 1.23 8.95 -12.79
N MET A 40 1.44 8.88 -11.50
CA MET A 40 0.61 8.16 -10.51
C MET A 40 0.00 9.13 -9.50
N THR A 41 -0.99 8.68 -8.72
CA THR A 41 -1.56 9.46 -7.61
C THR A 41 -1.08 9.01 -6.25
N ALA A 42 -0.46 7.81 -6.18
CA ALA A 42 0.23 7.30 -5.00
C ALA A 42 1.38 6.35 -5.39
N ILE A 43 2.29 6.10 -4.46
CA ILE A 43 3.31 5.05 -4.54
C ILE A 43 3.41 4.33 -3.21
N GLU A 44 3.51 2.99 -3.24
CA GLU A 44 3.82 2.19 -2.05
C GLU A 44 5.33 2.06 -1.89
N ILE A 45 5.87 2.58 -0.78
CA ILE A 45 7.30 2.49 -0.47
C ILE A 45 7.60 1.13 0.15
N ASN A 46 8.27 0.26 -0.61
CA ASN A 46 8.64 -1.08 -0.16
C ASN A 46 10.05 -1.16 0.48
N ALA A 47 10.89 -0.15 0.27
CA ALA A 47 12.26 -0.11 0.82
C ALA A 47 12.29 -0.17 2.36
N THR A 48 11.29 0.39 3.01
CA THR A 48 11.12 0.40 4.48
C THR A 48 10.89 -0.97 5.09
N PHE A 49 10.43 -1.94 4.30
CA PHE A 49 10.30 -3.34 4.73
C PHE A 49 11.67 -3.96 5.03
N TYR A 50 12.67 -3.61 4.24
CA TYR A 50 14.02 -4.19 4.33
C TYR A 50 14.95 -3.41 5.25
N GLY A 51 14.78 -2.10 5.39
CA GLY A 51 15.63 -1.27 6.20
C GLY A 51 15.10 0.15 6.40
N ARG A 52 15.66 0.81 7.42
CA ARG A 52 15.31 2.20 7.73
C ARG A 52 15.75 3.15 6.62
N GLN A 53 14.95 4.15 6.35
CA GLN A 53 15.29 5.22 5.44
C GLN A 53 15.94 6.39 6.20
N LYS A 54 16.83 7.10 5.51
CA LYS A 54 17.49 8.28 6.10
C LYS A 54 16.54 9.48 6.12
N PRO A 55 16.60 10.36 7.13
CA PRO A 55 15.77 11.58 7.16
C PRO A 55 15.82 12.41 5.87
N LYS A 56 17.00 12.52 5.27
CA LYS A 56 17.19 13.22 3.98
C LYS A 56 16.39 12.59 2.83
N SER A 57 16.17 11.27 2.86
CA SER A 57 15.34 10.59 1.85
C SER A 57 13.88 11.03 1.95
N TRP A 58 13.34 11.07 3.18
CA TRP A 58 11.97 11.52 3.43
C TRP A 58 11.74 12.96 2.99
N GLN A 59 12.67 13.86 3.33
CA GLN A 59 12.64 15.26 2.88
C GLN A 59 12.66 15.38 1.36
N ASN A 60 13.54 14.62 0.69
CA ASN A 60 13.60 14.62 -0.76
C ASN A 60 12.31 14.10 -1.40
N TRP A 61 11.72 13.05 -0.88
CA TRP A 61 10.47 12.50 -1.41
C TRP A 61 9.29 13.46 -1.22
N GLU A 62 9.25 14.14 -0.08
CA GLU A 62 8.27 15.19 0.16
C GLU A 62 8.40 16.33 -0.87
N GLN A 63 9.61 16.82 -1.12
CA GLN A 63 9.87 17.94 -2.04
C GLN A 63 9.60 17.56 -3.51
N VAL A 64 9.91 16.34 -3.91
CA VAL A 64 9.81 15.90 -5.31
C VAL A 64 8.38 15.56 -5.73
N ALA A 65 7.60 14.94 -4.84
CA ALA A 65 6.22 14.56 -5.17
C ALA A 65 5.30 15.78 -5.25
N PRO A 66 4.36 15.81 -6.22
CA PRO A 66 3.44 16.95 -6.38
C PRO A 66 2.43 17.06 -5.21
N PRO A 67 1.78 18.22 -5.03
CA PRO A 67 0.65 18.36 -4.11
C PRO A 67 -0.46 17.33 -4.41
N GLY A 68 -1.10 16.80 -3.37
CA GLY A 68 -2.17 15.79 -3.50
C GLY A 68 -1.70 14.36 -3.68
N PHE A 69 -0.42 14.15 -4.01
CA PHE A 69 0.20 12.82 -4.08
C PHE A 69 0.40 12.23 -2.68
N GLN A 70 0.29 10.88 -2.57
CA GLN A 70 0.54 10.20 -1.29
C GLN A 70 1.48 9.00 -1.41
N PHE A 71 2.27 8.80 -0.36
CA PHE A 71 3.11 7.63 -0.18
C PHE A 71 2.47 6.69 0.85
N ALA A 72 2.06 5.49 0.43
CA ALA A 72 1.83 4.39 1.38
C ALA A 72 3.19 3.83 1.82
N ILE A 73 3.33 3.51 3.10
CA ILE A 73 4.60 3.03 3.66
C ILE A 73 4.46 1.60 4.13
N LYS A 74 5.26 0.68 3.57
CA LYS A 74 5.26 -0.70 4.03
C LYS A 74 6.03 -0.84 5.34
N GLY A 75 5.36 -1.34 6.37
CA GLY A 75 5.93 -1.63 7.68
C GLY A 75 7.11 -2.58 7.60
N SER A 76 8.07 -2.41 8.51
CA SER A 76 9.30 -3.21 8.52
C SER A 76 9.03 -4.68 8.77
N ARG A 77 9.79 -5.56 8.09
CA ARG A 77 9.76 -7.01 8.35
C ARG A 77 10.04 -7.35 9.81
N TYR A 78 10.82 -6.55 10.51
CA TYR A 78 11.10 -6.76 11.94
C TYR A 78 9.87 -6.57 12.83
N CYS A 79 8.84 -5.85 12.35
CA CYS A 79 7.57 -5.71 13.05
C CYS A 79 6.62 -6.90 12.79
N VAL A 80 6.66 -7.50 11.59
CA VAL A 80 5.60 -8.40 11.09
C VAL A 80 6.06 -9.85 10.82
N SER A 81 7.38 -10.12 10.80
CA SER A 81 7.92 -11.46 10.53
C SER A 81 8.32 -12.19 11.83
N ARG A 82 7.40 -12.22 12.80
CA ARG A 82 7.57 -12.86 14.10
C ARG A 82 6.45 -13.86 14.35
N SER A 83 6.72 -14.87 15.16
CA SER A 83 5.70 -15.83 15.63
C SER A 83 4.68 -15.15 16.53
N LYS A 84 5.15 -14.27 17.43
CA LYS A 84 4.32 -13.42 18.30
C LYS A 84 4.48 -11.95 17.92
N LEU A 85 3.46 -11.37 17.32
CA LEU A 85 3.45 -9.96 16.90
C LEU A 85 3.31 -9.00 18.09
N ALA A 86 2.71 -9.44 19.18
CA ALA A 86 2.66 -8.71 20.46
C ALA A 86 4.04 -8.29 20.99
N GLU A 87 5.11 -8.99 20.59
CA GLU A 87 6.49 -8.70 20.99
C GLU A 87 7.19 -7.68 20.06
N SER A 88 6.44 -6.95 19.24
CA SER A 88 7.01 -6.04 18.23
C SER A 88 7.21 -4.60 18.70
N ALA A 89 6.98 -4.27 19.97
CA ALA A 89 6.98 -2.91 20.49
C ALA A 89 8.23 -2.10 20.09
N ASP A 90 9.43 -2.62 20.35
CA ASP A 90 10.68 -1.94 20.02
C ASP A 90 10.87 -1.77 18.51
N SER A 91 10.45 -2.77 17.72
CA SER A 91 10.55 -2.71 16.26
C SER A 91 9.59 -1.67 15.69
N ILE A 92 8.40 -1.54 16.26
CA ILE A 92 7.40 -0.54 15.88
C ILE A 92 7.91 0.85 16.27
N ALA A 93 8.42 1.04 17.50
CA ALA A 93 9.01 2.31 17.92
C ALA A 93 10.16 2.73 17.00
N ASN A 94 11.06 1.80 16.67
CA ASN A 94 12.15 2.04 15.73
C ASN A 94 11.66 2.36 14.30
N PHE A 95 10.56 1.75 13.85
CA PHE A 95 9.96 2.04 12.55
C PHE A 95 9.39 3.46 12.52
N PHE A 96 8.65 3.88 13.53
CA PHE A 96 8.08 5.23 13.61
C PHE A 96 9.13 6.31 13.87
N GLY A 97 10.28 5.99 14.45
CA GLY A 97 11.39 6.91 14.68
C GLY A 97 12.25 7.21 13.44
N GLN A 98 11.76 7.02 12.21
CA GLN A 98 12.51 7.28 10.97
C GLN A 98 12.38 8.71 10.45
N GLY A 99 11.41 9.49 10.94
CA GLY A 99 11.19 10.87 10.52
C GLY A 99 10.28 11.02 9.30
N PHE A 100 9.46 10.01 8.96
CA PHE A 100 8.58 10.10 7.80
C PHE A 100 7.34 11.00 8.02
N GLU A 101 7.11 11.51 9.21
CA GLU A 101 6.13 12.56 9.48
C GLU A 101 6.38 13.85 8.69
N VAL A 102 7.61 14.05 8.21
CA VAL A 102 7.94 15.17 7.30
C VAL A 102 7.15 15.14 5.99
N LEU A 103 6.63 13.98 5.59
CA LEU A 103 5.75 13.86 4.42
C LEU A 103 4.44 14.65 4.58
N GLY A 104 4.03 14.98 5.82
CA GLY A 104 2.84 15.77 6.08
C GLY A 104 1.60 15.19 5.37
N PRO A 105 0.89 15.99 4.55
CA PRO A 105 -0.31 15.53 3.82
C PRO A 105 -0.01 14.47 2.74
N LYS A 106 1.25 14.27 2.38
CA LYS A 106 1.68 13.21 1.47
C LYS A 106 1.90 11.86 2.16
N LEU A 107 1.74 11.79 3.48
CA LEU A 107 1.74 10.53 4.21
C LEU A 107 0.42 9.80 4.00
N GLY A 108 0.46 8.68 3.30
CA GLY A 108 -0.65 7.76 3.10
C GLY A 108 -0.66 6.64 4.15
N PRO A 109 -1.43 5.56 3.92
CA PRO A 109 -1.55 4.46 4.85
C PRO A 109 -0.23 3.71 5.09
N ILE A 110 -0.12 3.12 6.29
CA ILE A 110 0.97 2.22 6.66
C ILE A 110 0.47 0.79 6.48
N LEU A 111 1.15 0.03 5.61
CA LEU A 111 0.83 -1.35 5.29
C LEU A 111 1.60 -2.32 6.21
N TRP A 112 0.88 -3.16 6.94
CA TRP A 112 1.42 -4.26 7.75
C TRP A 112 1.17 -5.59 7.05
N GLN A 113 2.14 -6.05 6.25
CA GLN A 113 2.05 -7.32 5.54
C GLN A 113 2.56 -8.45 6.43
N PHE A 114 1.66 -9.33 6.87
CA PHE A 114 2.02 -10.47 7.70
C PHE A 114 2.71 -11.58 6.89
N ALA A 115 3.56 -12.34 7.56
CA ALA A 115 4.20 -13.48 6.94
C ALA A 115 3.19 -14.61 6.65
N LYS A 116 3.40 -15.36 5.56
CA LYS A 116 2.49 -16.43 5.14
C LYS A 116 2.28 -17.55 6.18
N PHE A 117 3.24 -17.74 7.07
CA PHE A 117 3.13 -18.72 8.18
C PHE A 117 2.34 -18.17 9.37
N LYS A 118 2.09 -16.85 9.46
CA LYS A 118 1.37 -16.24 10.56
C LYS A 118 -0.10 -16.64 10.50
N ARG A 119 -0.55 -17.39 11.52
CA ARG A 119 -1.96 -17.73 11.70
C ARG A 119 -2.63 -16.69 12.59
N PHE A 120 -3.93 -16.56 12.44
CA PHE A 120 -4.73 -15.72 13.32
C PHE A 120 -4.72 -16.30 14.74
N ASP A 121 -4.35 -15.47 15.67
CA ASP A 121 -4.46 -15.63 17.11
C ASP A 121 -4.99 -14.30 17.62
N ARG A 122 -6.21 -14.34 18.18
CA ARG A 122 -6.94 -13.12 18.54
C ARG A 122 -6.17 -12.22 19.50
N ASP A 123 -5.57 -12.83 20.52
CA ASP A 123 -4.89 -12.06 21.58
C ASP A 123 -3.57 -11.47 21.09
N ASP A 124 -2.81 -12.23 20.28
CA ASP A 124 -1.57 -11.75 19.68
C ASP A 124 -1.82 -10.62 18.67
N ILE A 125 -2.86 -10.75 17.85
CA ILE A 125 -3.22 -9.72 16.87
C ILE A 125 -3.80 -8.47 17.56
N ALA A 126 -4.64 -8.63 18.58
CA ALA A 126 -5.15 -7.50 19.36
C ALA A 126 -4.00 -6.72 20.02
N ALA A 127 -3.06 -7.42 20.66
CA ALA A 127 -1.89 -6.81 21.28
C ALA A 127 -0.99 -6.10 20.23
N PHE A 128 -0.81 -6.71 19.03
CA PHE A 128 -0.09 -6.04 17.95
C PHE A 128 -0.78 -4.75 17.48
N ILE A 129 -2.09 -4.78 17.29
CA ILE A 129 -2.89 -3.62 16.89
C ILE A 129 -2.78 -2.51 17.96
N ASP A 130 -2.74 -2.85 19.23
CA ASP A 130 -2.59 -1.88 20.32
C ASP A 130 -1.21 -1.19 20.35
N LEU A 131 -0.19 -1.79 19.77
CA LEU A 131 1.12 -1.16 19.58
C LEU A 131 1.14 -0.10 18.47
N LEU A 132 0.15 -0.09 17.57
CA LEU A 132 0.12 0.83 16.43
C LEU A 132 -0.34 2.22 16.88
N PRO A 133 0.48 3.28 16.72
CA PRO A 133 0.09 4.62 17.11
C PRO A 133 -1.01 5.17 16.20
N GLY A 134 -2.00 5.84 16.76
CA GLY A 134 -3.05 6.53 16.00
C GLY A 134 -2.60 7.85 15.38
N THR A 135 -1.49 8.42 15.87
CA THR A 135 -0.95 9.71 15.40
C THR A 135 0.57 9.72 15.42
N LEU A 136 1.18 10.51 14.56
CA LEU A 136 2.62 10.78 14.52
C LEU A 136 2.85 12.24 14.13
N GLY A 137 3.55 13.02 14.95
CA GLY A 137 3.82 14.43 14.65
C GLY A 137 2.56 15.28 14.39
N GLY A 138 1.43 14.95 15.04
CA GLY A 138 0.13 15.61 14.82
C GLY A 138 -0.66 15.10 13.60
N ILE A 139 -0.12 14.14 12.83
CA ILE A 139 -0.79 13.53 11.68
C ILE A 139 -1.56 12.30 12.16
N THR A 140 -2.85 12.20 11.83
CA THR A 140 -3.63 10.97 12.04
C THR A 140 -3.13 9.89 11.09
N LEU A 141 -2.78 8.72 11.64
CA LEU A 141 -2.28 7.60 10.86
C LEU A 141 -3.43 6.68 10.42
N ARG A 142 -3.30 6.18 9.20
CA ARG A 142 -4.13 5.11 8.65
C ARG A 142 -3.31 3.83 8.58
N HIS A 143 -3.86 2.72 9.05
CA HIS A 143 -3.20 1.41 9.02
C HIS A 143 -3.98 0.44 8.15
N ALA A 144 -3.25 -0.34 7.36
CA ALA A 144 -3.79 -1.44 6.57
C ALA A 144 -3.06 -2.73 6.93
N ILE A 145 -3.77 -3.84 7.12
CA ILE A 145 -3.20 -5.15 7.39
C ILE A 145 -3.46 -6.07 6.19
N GLU A 146 -2.38 -6.66 5.67
CA GLU A 146 -2.43 -7.70 4.64
C GLU A 146 -2.16 -9.04 5.29
N PRO A 147 -3.20 -9.82 5.62
CA PRO A 147 -3.05 -11.18 6.09
C PRO A 147 -2.75 -12.11 4.90
N ARG A 148 -1.86 -13.08 5.10
CA ARG A 148 -1.45 -14.05 4.06
C ARG A 148 -1.77 -15.49 4.40
N HIS A 149 -2.65 -15.71 5.39
CA HIS A 149 -3.10 -17.03 5.80
C HIS A 149 -4.63 -17.04 5.94
N LYS A 150 -5.27 -18.11 5.44
CA LYS A 150 -6.74 -18.25 5.43
C LYS A 150 -7.41 -18.16 6.81
N SER A 151 -6.67 -18.39 7.90
CA SER A 151 -7.22 -18.29 9.26
C SER A 151 -7.61 -16.85 9.65
N PHE A 152 -7.23 -15.84 8.86
CA PHE A 152 -7.67 -14.46 9.07
C PHE A 152 -9.02 -14.13 8.43
N ASP A 153 -9.58 -15.03 7.64
CA ASP A 153 -10.98 -14.95 7.23
C ASP A 153 -11.88 -15.36 8.41
N ASP A 154 -11.95 -14.44 9.40
CA ASP A 154 -12.55 -14.68 10.70
C ASP A 154 -13.24 -13.39 11.20
N PRO A 155 -14.52 -13.46 11.60
CA PRO A 155 -15.26 -12.31 12.12
C PRO A 155 -14.54 -11.60 13.28
N ALA A 156 -13.86 -12.33 14.16
CA ALA A 156 -13.13 -11.72 15.29
C ALA A 156 -11.94 -10.87 14.82
N PHE A 157 -11.25 -11.27 13.73
CA PHE A 157 -10.22 -10.43 13.11
C PHE A 157 -10.82 -9.15 12.54
N PHE A 158 -11.95 -9.26 11.84
CA PHE A 158 -12.62 -8.09 11.27
C PHE A 158 -13.13 -7.13 12.33
N GLU A 159 -13.61 -7.63 13.47
CA GLU A 159 -13.99 -6.81 14.62
C GLU A 159 -12.82 -6.04 15.20
N LEU A 160 -11.66 -6.68 15.40
CA LEU A 160 -10.43 -6.00 15.84
C LEU A 160 -10.03 -4.87 14.90
N CYS A 161 -10.08 -5.11 13.58
CA CYS A 161 -9.75 -4.10 12.58
C CYS A 161 -10.75 -2.93 12.61
N ARG A 162 -12.07 -3.21 12.66
CA ARG A 162 -13.12 -2.16 12.74
C ARG A 162 -12.99 -1.28 13.96
N ALA A 163 -12.70 -1.86 15.12
CA ALA A 163 -12.56 -1.13 16.37
C ALA A 163 -11.45 -0.07 16.33
N ARG A 164 -10.47 -0.21 15.42
CA ARG A 164 -9.31 0.68 15.29
C ARG A 164 -9.22 1.33 13.91
N ASN A 165 -10.28 1.27 13.09
CA ASN A 165 -10.31 1.83 11.72
C ASN A 165 -9.13 1.37 10.87
N ILE A 166 -8.82 0.06 10.90
CA ILE A 166 -7.72 -0.57 10.15
C ILE A 166 -8.33 -1.25 8.92
N ALA A 167 -7.82 -0.93 7.73
CA ALA A 167 -8.25 -1.58 6.51
C ALA A 167 -7.69 -3.00 6.40
N VAL A 168 -8.54 -3.98 6.11
CA VAL A 168 -8.09 -5.28 5.62
C VAL A 168 -7.76 -5.14 4.15
N VAL A 169 -6.55 -5.51 3.77
CA VAL A 169 -6.06 -5.37 2.39
C VAL A 169 -6.70 -6.43 1.50
N LEU A 170 -7.29 -5.99 0.39
CA LEU A 170 -7.62 -6.89 -0.71
C LEU A 170 -6.34 -7.25 -1.45
N ASP A 171 -5.94 -8.51 -1.36
CA ASP A 171 -4.80 -9.05 -2.09
C ASP A 171 -5.29 -9.87 -3.30
N ASP A 172 -5.12 -9.32 -4.52
CA ASP A 172 -5.40 -10.01 -5.77
C ASP A 172 -4.17 -10.86 -6.17
N SER A 173 -4.06 -12.04 -5.55
CA SER A 173 -2.90 -12.94 -5.67
C SER A 173 -3.35 -14.38 -5.89
N ASP A 174 -2.57 -15.14 -6.67
CA ASP A 174 -2.75 -16.59 -6.78
C ASP A 174 -2.08 -17.37 -5.62
N GLU A 175 -1.19 -16.71 -4.86
CA GLU A 175 -0.45 -17.33 -3.77
C GLU A 175 -1.15 -17.20 -2.40
N TYR A 176 -1.93 -16.12 -2.20
CA TYR A 176 -2.51 -15.77 -0.90
C TYR A 176 -4.03 -15.71 -0.96
N PRO A 177 -4.72 -15.95 0.16
CA PRO A 177 -6.17 -15.87 0.18
C PRO A 177 -6.65 -14.44 -0.07
N ALA A 178 -7.64 -14.28 -0.94
CA ALA A 178 -8.37 -13.03 -1.09
C ALA A 178 -9.33 -12.90 0.10
N ILE A 179 -8.98 -12.09 1.10
CA ILE A 179 -9.82 -11.80 2.26
C ILE A 179 -10.42 -10.42 2.07
N GLU A 180 -11.75 -10.36 2.01
CA GLU A 180 -12.48 -9.11 1.79
C GLU A 180 -13.31 -8.76 3.03
N ALA A 181 -13.04 -7.60 3.61
CA ALA A 181 -13.83 -7.09 4.72
C ALA A 181 -13.78 -5.55 4.76
N ASP A 182 -14.94 -4.95 4.93
CA ASP A 182 -15.08 -3.52 5.13
C ASP A 182 -14.86 -3.21 6.61
N THR A 183 -13.64 -2.77 6.95
CA THR A 183 -13.19 -2.59 8.34
C THR A 183 -12.71 -1.18 8.65
N ALA A 184 -12.61 -0.30 7.63
CA ALA A 184 -12.14 1.07 7.79
C ALA A 184 -12.93 2.05 6.91
N ASP A 185 -12.76 3.34 7.17
CA ASP A 185 -13.26 4.44 6.34
C ASP A 185 -12.44 4.69 5.07
N PHE A 186 -11.54 3.77 4.74
CA PHE A 186 -10.77 3.75 3.49
C PHE A 186 -10.54 2.30 3.04
N ALA A 187 -10.21 2.12 1.77
CA ALA A 187 -9.88 0.82 1.19
C ALA A 187 -8.41 0.75 0.76
N TYR A 188 -7.84 -0.45 0.80
CA TYR A 188 -6.47 -0.73 0.35
C TYR A 188 -6.45 -2.03 -0.46
N ALA A 189 -5.96 -1.95 -1.69
CA ALA A 189 -5.83 -3.12 -2.57
C ALA A 189 -4.43 -3.26 -3.14
N ARG A 190 -3.97 -4.49 -3.27
CA ARG A 190 -2.70 -4.87 -3.91
C ARG A 190 -2.98 -5.88 -5.02
N LEU A 191 -2.80 -5.44 -6.27
CA LEU A 191 -3.09 -6.22 -7.46
C LEU A 191 -1.80 -6.87 -7.96
N GLN A 192 -1.74 -8.20 -7.93
CA GLN A 192 -0.51 -8.96 -8.12
C GLN A 192 -0.56 -9.95 -9.29
N ARG A 193 -1.70 -10.12 -9.97
CA ARG A 193 -1.87 -11.10 -11.05
C ARG A 193 -1.64 -10.54 -12.47
N MET A 194 -0.85 -9.49 -12.59
CA MET A 194 -0.49 -8.95 -13.90
C MET A 194 0.23 -10.00 -14.75
N SER A 195 -0.17 -10.13 -16.04
CA SER A 195 0.47 -10.97 -17.03
C SER A 195 1.42 -10.16 -17.90
N GLU A 196 2.57 -10.73 -18.24
CA GLU A 196 3.54 -10.09 -19.16
C GLU A 196 3.02 -10.04 -20.59
N ASP A 197 2.18 -11.03 -20.98
CA ASP A 197 1.60 -11.15 -22.31
C ASP A 197 0.50 -10.11 -22.59
N VAL A 198 -0.01 -9.46 -21.54
CA VAL A 198 -1.02 -8.39 -21.68
C VAL A 198 -0.33 -7.03 -21.52
N LEU A 199 -0.43 -6.16 -22.52
CA LEU A 199 0.26 -4.85 -22.51
C LEU A 199 -0.07 -3.99 -21.30
N THR A 200 -1.32 -4.01 -20.86
CA THR A 200 -1.84 -3.34 -19.66
C THR A 200 -1.74 -4.19 -18.40
N GLY A 201 -1.03 -5.33 -18.44
CA GLY A 201 -0.87 -6.26 -17.32
C GLY A 201 -2.13 -7.05 -16.96
N TYR A 202 -3.30 -6.47 -17.12
CA TYR A 202 -4.62 -7.07 -16.96
C TYR A 202 -5.43 -6.85 -18.23
N ASP A 203 -6.36 -7.75 -18.55
CA ASP A 203 -7.33 -7.56 -19.61
C ASP A 203 -8.38 -6.47 -19.24
N ASP A 204 -9.16 -6.07 -20.23
CA ASP A 204 -10.17 -5.01 -20.05
C ASP A 204 -11.22 -5.39 -19.02
N ALA A 205 -11.67 -6.65 -18.99
CA ALA A 205 -12.69 -7.12 -18.06
C ALA A 205 -12.20 -7.05 -16.60
N ALA A 206 -10.94 -7.42 -16.33
CA ALA A 206 -10.35 -7.31 -15.01
C ALA A 206 -10.20 -5.84 -14.59
N LEU A 207 -9.69 -4.98 -15.48
CA LEU A 207 -9.54 -3.55 -15.21
C LEU A 207 -10.89 -2.86 -14.98
N ASP A 208 -11.93 -3.21 -15.74
CA ASP A 208 -13.29 -2.70 -15.54
C ASP A 208 -13.88 -3.16 -14.19
N GLY A 209 -13.61 -4.40 -13.79
CA GLY A 209 -13.97 -4.93 -12.48
C GLY A 209 -13.30 -4.18 -11.33
N PHE A 210 -12.01 -3.88 -11.44
CA PHE A 210 -11.30 -3.07 -10.45
C PHE A 210 -11.79 -1.61 -10.42
N ALA A 211 -12.10 -1.03 -11.57
CA ALA A 211 -12.66 0.32 -11.65
C ALA A 211 -14.03 0.39 -10.98
N ALA A 212 -14.93 -0.57 -11.25
CA ALA A 212 -16.23 -0.63 -10.60
C ALA A 212 -16.09 -0.75 -9.07
N ARG A 213 -15.19 -1.61 -8.59
CA ARG A 213 -14.91 -1.78 -7.17
C ARG A 213 -14.35 -0.50 -6.53
N ALA A 214 -13.44 0.19 -7.20
CA ALA A 214 -12.90 1.47 -6.74
C ALA A 214 -14.00 2.53 -6.58
N CYS A 215 -14.95 2.59 -7.51
CA CYS A 215 -16.12 3.47 -7.41
C CYS A 215 -17.01 3.14 -6.20
N GLU A 216 -17.19 1.86 -5.86
CA GLU A 216 -17.93 1.47 -4.65
C GLU A 216 -17.16 1.88 -3.36
N TRP A 217 -15.87 1.65 -3.31
CA TRP A 217 -15.05 2.07 -2.15
C TRP A 217 -15.07 3.60 -1.96
N ARG A 218 -15.01 4.37 -3.05
CA ARG A 218 -15.04 5.83 -3.04
C ARG A 218 -16.28 6.40 -2.33
N LYS A 219 -17.41 5.70 -2.36
CA LYS A 219 -18.64 6.12 -1.66
C LYS A 219 -18.47 6.14 -0.13
N ARG A 220 -17.52 5.38 0.41
CA ARG A 220 -17.25 5.30 1.86
C ARG A 220 -16.06 6.14 2.29
N GLY A 221 -15.10 6.36 1.40
CA GLY A 221 -13.89 7.12 1.70
C GLY A 221 -12.79 6.91 0.66
N ASP A 222 -11.57 7.26 1.04
CA ASP A 222 -10.42 7.12 0.16
C ASP A 222 -10.14 5.67 -0.20
N SER A 223 -9.58 5.42 -1.38
CA SER A 223 -9.09 4.10 -1.76
C SER A 223 -7.68 4.17 -2.33
N TYR A 224 -6.87 3.16 -1.99
CA TYR A 224 -5.48 3.02 -2.41
C TYR A 224 -5.32 1.70 -3.15
N ILE A 225 -4.94 1.76 -4.42
CA ILE A 225 -4.83 0.59 -5.29
C ILE A 225 -3.42 0.55 -5.88
N PHE A 226 -2.66 -0.49 -5.57
CA PHE A 226 -1.28 -0.61 -5.99
C PHE A 226 -1.05 -1.85 -6.86
N MET A 227 -0.40 -1.64 -8.00
CA MET A 227 0.11 -2.71 -8.86
C MET A 227 1.44 -3.21 -8.27
N ILE A 228 1.42 -4.43 -7.73
CA ILE A 228 2.52 -5.00 -6.97
C ILE A 228 2.85 -6.40 -7.48
N ASN A 229 4.14 -6.73 -7.61
CA ASN A 229 4.58 -8.07 -8.06
C ASN A 229 3.99 -8.50 -9.41
N GLY A 230 3.74 -9.78 -9.62
CA GLY A 230 3.31 -10.33 -10.90
C GLY A 230 4.31 -9.97 -12.01
N ALA A 231 3.83 -9.72 -13.21
CA ALA A 231 4.63 -9.15 -14.30
C ALA A 231 4.95 -7.67 -13.98
N LYS A 232 5.90 -7.44 -13.07
CA LYS A 232 6.22 -6.10 -12.55
C LYS A 232 6.57 -5.09 -13.64
N VAL A 233 7.08 -5.53 -14.79
CA VAL A 233 7.34 -4.67 -15.95
C VAL A 233 6.06 -3.98 -16.42
N ARG A 234 4.91 -4.62 -16.26
CA ARG A 234 3.58 -4.12 -16.64
C ARG A 234 2.91 -3.24 -15.59
N ALA A 235 3.43 -3.19 -14.37
CA ALA A 235 2.78 -2.46 -13.27
C ALA A 235 2.46 -0.98 -13.59
N PRO A 236 3.35 -0.19 -14.21
CA PRO A 236 3.00 1.18 -14.59
C PRO A 236 1.89 1.24 -15.65
N ALA A 237 1.92 0.35 -16.65
CA ALA A 237 0.89 0.32 -17.70
C ALA A 237 -0.48 -0.07 -17.13
N ALA A 238 -0.52 -1.05 -16.21
CA ALA A 238 -1.74 -1.44 -15.51
C ALA A 238 -2.32 -0.31 -14.65
N ALA A 239 -1.45 0.39 -13.90
CA ALA A 239 -1.86 1.51 -13.08
C ALA A 239 -2.42 2.67 -13.92
N LEU A 240 -1.77 3.01 -15.03
CA LEU A 240 -2.24 4.04 -15.97
C LEU A 240 -3.57 3.63 -16.62
N ALA A 241 -3.70 2.39 -17.09
CA ALA A 241 -4.92 1.89 -17.70
C ALA A 241 -6.12 1.93 -16.73
N LEU A 242 -5.89 1.64 -15.43
CA LEU A 242 -6.93 1.76 -14.41
C LEU A 242 -7.26 3.22 -14.09
N ARG A 243 -6.24 4.10 -14.05
CA ARG A 243 -6.44 5.56 -13.88
C ARG A 243 -7.31 6.15 -14.97
N ASP A 244 -7.00 5.82 -16.23
CA ASP A 244 -7.72 6.34 -17.41
C ASP A 244 -9.20 5.94 -17.36
N ARG A 245 -9.53 4.72 -16.92
CA ARG A 245 -10.91 4.25 -16.75
C ARG A 245 -11.67 5.03 -15.67
N LEU A 246 -10.97 5.49 -14.66
CA LEU A 246 -11.56 6.19 -13.50
C LEU A 246 -11.51 7.72 -13.64
N GLY A 247 -10.77 8.25 -14.60
CA GLY A 247 -10.59 9.70 -14.80
C GLY A 247 -9.88 10.41 -13.65
N VAL A 248 -8.88 9.75 -13.01
CA VAL A 248 -8.16 10.26 -11.84
C VAL A 248 -6.67 10.39 -12.06
#